data_8f15d983d24003907a3c1f9fcb7f2c73
#
_entry.id   8f15d983d24003907a3c1f9fcb7f2c73
#
_cell.length_a   1.000
_cell.length_b   1.000
_cell.length_c   1.000
_cell.angle_alpha   90.00
_cell.angle_beta   90.00
_cell.angle_gamma   90.00
#
_symmetry.space_group_name_H-M   'P 1'
#
loop_
_entity.id
_entity.type
_entity.pdbx_description
1 polymer ?
#
loop_
_entity_poly.entity_id
_entity_poly.type
_entity_poly.pdbx_seq_one_letter_code
_entity_poly.pdbx_strand_id
1 'polypeptide(L)'
;ALGTAALLGGCQSSSNASVEVKVGDKVSNWNNLGVQLTSVFTMANTPDLPDHEYVAVLVTAVNRSGATTFNIGAQNLAELDAAYPLNDEATKLDVARQYFHALAASTTDFTAVCDGAEAEVGAYIQLYDAAAQSFSESTNLPPQGAGYIQLICCVPTGWQKLSVTFTPTFVANKSLTFSLSSSDLTQA
;
A
#
# COMPACT_ATOMS: atom_id res chain seq x y z
N ALA A 1 -5.44 20.29 -18.24
CA ALA A 1 -4.48 19.48 -19.00
C ALA A 1 -3.83 18.50 -18.04
N LEU A 2 -4.24 17.24 -18.08
CA LEU A 2 -3.62 16.15 -17.35
C LEU A 2 -2.25 15.89 -17.99
N GLY A 3 -1.20 16.40 -17.36
CA GLY A 3 0.16 16.01 -17.71
C GLY A 3 0.43 14.60 -17.23
N THR A 4 0.19 13.61 -18.05
CA THR A 4 0.65 12.25 -17.83
C THR A 4 2.17 12.23 -18.04
N ALA A 5 2.93 12.37 -16.97
CA ALA A 5 4.34 12.00 -17.02
C ALA A 5 4.41 10.48 -17.09
N ALA A 6 4.50 9.93 -18.28
CA ALA A 6 4.80 8.52 -18.48
C ALA A 6 6.23 8.27 -18.00
N LEU A 7 6.35 7.64 -16.85
CA LEU A 7 7.64 7.22 -16.32
C LEU A 7 8.06 5.92 -17.02
N LEU A 8 9.08 6.00 -17.83
CA LEU A 8 9.76 4.83 -18.37
C LEU A 8 10.46 4.11 -17.22
N GLY A 9 10.27 2.80 -17.13
CA GLY A 9 10.76 1.97 -16.01
C GLY A 9 12.21 2.26 -15.63
N GLY A 10 12.44 2.38 -14.31
CA GLY A 10 13.76 2.63 -13.74
C GLY A 10 14.21 4.09 -13.68
N CYS A 11 13.48 5.02 -14.25
CA CYS A 11 13.80 6.45 -14.16
C CYS A 11 13.36 7.04 -12.81
N GLN A 12 14.24 7.81 -12.18
CA GLN A 12 13.88 8.65 -11.06
C GLN A 12 13.14 9.89 -11.56
N SER A 13 12.00 10.18 -10.95
CA SER A 13 11.26 11.40 -11.26
C SER A 13 10.93 12.19 -10.00
N SER A 14 10.77 13.51 -10.18
CA SER A 14 10.24 14.42 -9.17
C SER A 14 9.02 15.13 -9.75
N SER A 15 7.92 15.16 -8.98
CA SER A 15 6.71 15.85 -9.39
C SER A 15 5.90 16.28 -8.17
N ASN A 16 5.20 17.42 -8.30
CA ASN A 16 4.19 17.86 -7.34
C ASN A 16 2.76 17.75 -7.91
N ALA A 17 2.60 17.17 -9.10
CA ALA A 17 1.31 16.88 -9.70
C ALA A 17 0.81 15.49 -9.30
N SER A 18 -0.42 15.14 -9.63
CA SER A 18 -0.89 13.74 -9.52
C SER A 18 -0.09 12.86 -10.48
N VAL A 19 0.34 11.69 -10.01
CA VAL A 19 1.29 10.81 -10.71
C VAL A 19 0.78 9.38 -10.70
N GLU A 20 1.00 8.68 -11.80
CA GLU A 20 0.83 7.23 -11.93
C GLU A 20 2.18 6.54 -11.72
N VAL A 21 2.18 5.49 -10.88
CA VAL A 21 3.37 4.69 -10.53
C VAL A 21 3.11 3.24 -10.90
N LYS A 22 4.00 2.66 -11.70
CA LYS A 22 3.96 1.24 -12.11
C LYS A 22 5.00 0.43 -11.35
N VAL A 23 4.91 -0.89 -11.42
CA VAL A 23 5.90 -1.78 -10.80
C VAL A 23 7.30 -1.47 -11.34
N GLY A 24 8.24 -1.27 -10.42
CA GLY A 24 9.62 -0.88 -10.73
C GLY A 24 9.84 0.63 -10.85
N ASP A 25 8.80 1.42 -11.02
CA ASP A 25 8.92 2.87 -11.08
C ASP A 25 9.32 3.45 -9.72
N LYS A 26 10.18 4.45 -9.78
CA LYS A 26 10.63 5.20 -8.60
C LYS A 26 10.29 6.67 -8.79
N VAL A 27 9.52 7.21 -7.86
CA VAL A 27 9.29 8.64 -7.72
C VAL A 27 10.18 9.14 -6.59
N SER A 28 11.23 9.88 -6.93
CA SER A 28 12.24 10.31 -5.94
C SER A 28 11.70 11.37 -4.99
N ASN A 29 10.82 12.22 -5.47
CA ASN A 29 10.19 13.27 -4.67
C ASN A 29 8.82 13.67 -5.23
N TRP A 30 7.77 13.32 -4.52
CA TRP A 30 6.42 13.81 -4.75
C TRP A 30 5.95 14.53 -3.49
N ASN A 31 5.99 15.86 -3.49
CA ASN A 31 5.63 16.67 -2.32
C ASN A 31 6.37 16.22 -1.04
N ASN A 32 7.67 15.99 -1.16
CA ASN A 32 8.57 15.46 -0.12
C ASN A 32 8.35 13.99 0.26
N LEU A 33 7.60 13.24 -0.51
CA LEU A 33 7.48 11.79 -0.37
C LEU A 33 8.19 11.09 -1.53
N GLY A 34 9.15 10.24 -1.22
CA GLY A 34 9.74 9.32 -2.20
C GLY A 34 9.05 7.97 -2.10
N VAL A 35 8.71 7.38 -3.24
CA VAL A 35 8.09 6.04 -3.30
C VAL A 35 8.67 5.21 -4.42
N GLN A 36 8.68 3.90 -4.22
CA GLN A 36 8.97 2.91 -5.25
C GLN A 36 8.03 1.73 -5.09
N LEU A 37 7.32 1.39 -6.16
CA LEU A 37 6.49 0.20 -6.20
C LEU A 37 7.39 -1.00 -6.50
N THR A 38 7.59 -1.87 -5.50
CA THR A 38 8.64 -2.91 -5.56
C THR A 38 8.13 -4.28 -5.96
N SER A 39 6.96 -4.69 -5.45
CA SER A 39 6.44 -6.02 -5.75
C SER A 39 4.92 -6.11 -5.58
N VAL A 40 4.36 -7.08 -6.28
CA VAL A 40 2.95 -7.47 -6.23
C VAL A 40 2.88 -8.97 -6.15
N PHE A 41 2.11 -9.52 -5.21
CA PHE A 41 1.97 -10.96 -5.08
C PHE A 41 0.60 -11.36 -4.53
N THR A 42 0.13 -12.55 -4.90
CA THR A 42 -1.08 -13.14 -4.33
C THR A 42 -0.75 -13.77 -2.98
N MET A 43 -1.56 -13.46 -1.96
CA MET A 43 -1.40 -14.02 -0.63
C MET A 43 -1.96 -15.45 -0.57
N ALA A 44 -1.41 -16.25 0.35
CA ALA A 44 -1.85 -17.63 0.55
C ALA A 44 -3.25 -17.73 1.19
N ASN A 45 -3.66 -16.71 1.96
CA ASN A 45 -4.98 -16.67 2.58
C ASN A 45 -6.06 -16.42 1.53
N THR A 46 -7.26 -16.95 1.77
CA THR A 46 -8.41 -16.70 0.89
C THR A 46 -9.44 -15.81 1.58
N PRO A 47 -10.07 -14.86 0.85
CA PRO A 47 -11.15 -14.04 1.39
C PRO A 47 -12.40 -14.88 1.74
N ASP A 48 -13.29 -14.28 2.54
CA ASP A 48 -14.63 -14.79 2.77
C ASP A 48 -15.57 -14.56 1.57
N LEU A 49 -15.21 -13.68 0.66
CA LEU A 49 -15.94 -13.44 -0.57
C LEU A 49 -15.59 -14.53 -1.62
N PRO A 50 -16.58 -15.30 -2.15
CA PRO A 50 -16.31 -16.34 -3.13
C PRO A 50 -15.62 -15.78 -4.38
N ASP A 51 -14.77 -16.60 -5.01
CA ASP A 51 -14.06 -16.27 -6.24
C ASP A 51 -13.22 -14.98 -6.14
N HIS A 52 -12.70 -14.71 -4.96
CA HIS A 52 -11.77 -13.58 -4.71
C HIS A 52 -10.45 -14.08 -4.15
N GLU A 53 -9.45 -13.22 -4.25
CA GLU A 53 -8.12 -13.42 -3.67
C GLU A 53 -7.60 -12.12 -3.06
N TYR A 54 -6.63 -12.24 -2.14
CA TYR A 54 -5.91 -11.09 -1.62
C TYR A 54 -4.64 -10.87 -2.43
N VAL A 55 -4.46 -9.65 -2.91
CA VAL A 55 -3.25 -9.20 -3.59
C VAL A 55 -2.53 -8.22 -2.69
N ALA A 56 -1.28 -8.52 -2.37
CA ALA A 56 -0.40 -7.63 -1.61
C ALA A 56 0.48 -6.81 -2.55
N VAL A 57 0.57 -5.52 -2.27
CA VAL A 57 1.38 -4.55 -3.00
C VAL A 57 2.37 -3.93 -2.03
N LEU A 58 3.66 -4.04 -2.34
CA LEU A 58 4.72 -3.51 -1.50
C LEU A 58 5.31 -2.24 -2.11
N VAL A 59 5.25 -1.16 -1.34
CA VAL A 59 5.78 0.16 -1.71
C VAL A 59 6.85 0.56 -0.71
N THR A 60 8.05 0.85 -1.17
CA THR A 60 9.03 1.53 -0.32
C THR A 60 8.72 3.01 -0.28
N ALA A 61 8.85 3.64 0.88
CA ALA A 61 8.54 5.05 1.08
C ALA A 61 9.61 5.74 1.92
N VAL A 62 9.87 7.00 1.61
CA VAL A 62 10.76 7.85 2.40
C VAL A 62 10.16 9.24 2.54
N ASN A 63 10.11 9.74 3.77
CA ASN A 63 9.75 11.12 4.04
C ASN A 63 10.99 12.01 3.91
N ARG A 64 11.05 12.85 2.89
CA ARG A 64 12.15 13.75 2.62
C ARG A 64 12.00 15.11 3.28
N SER A 65 10.91 15.35 4.02
CA SER A 65 10.75 16.55 4.82
C SER A 65 11.75 16.55 5.99
N GLY A 66 12.31 17.69 6.29
CA GLY A 66 13.18 17.87 7.46
C GLY A 66 12.41 18.08 8.78
N ALA A 67 11.10 18.33 8.72
CA ALA A 67 10.34 18.76 9.91
C ALA A 67 8.94 18.14 10.02
N THR A 68 8.33 17.69 8.92
CA THR A 68 6.93 17.27 8.87
C THR A 68 6.80 15.76 8.96
N THR A 69 6.00 15.27 9.89
CA THR A 69 5.56 13.88 9.95
C THR A 69 4.38 13.69 9.01
N PHE A 70 4.44 12.66 8.15
CA PHE A 70 3.34 12.32 7.24
C PHE A 70 2.45 11.24 7.84
N ASN A 71 1.18 11.57 8.03
CA ASN A 71 0.14 10.59 8.30
C ASN A 71 -0.31 10.01 6.95
N ILE A 72 -0.25 8.70 6.80
CA ILE A 72 -0.60 8.02 5.54
C ILE A 72 -1.96 7.32 5.60
N GLY A 73 -2.73 7.55 6.65
CA GLY A 73 -4.04 6.92 6.80
C GLY A 73 -4.00 5.40 7.01
N ALA A 74 -2.86 4.88 7.43
CA ALA A 74 -2.67 3.46 7.70
C ALA A 74 -3.03 3.11 9.15
N GLN A 75 -3.35 1.84 9.37
CA GLN A 75 -3.72 1.34 10.69
C GLN A 75 -2.50 0.96 11.53
N ASN A 76 -2.68 1.03 12.84
CA ASN A 76 -1.72 0.49 13.81
C ASN A 76 -1.93 -1.03 13.93
N LEU A 77 -0.97 -1.81 13.42
CA LEU A 77 -1.04 -3.27 13.45
C LEU A 77 -1.01 -3.84 14.86
N ALA A 78 -0.33 -3.20 15.81
CA ALA A 78 -0.28 -3.69 17.18
C ALA A 78 -1.68 -3.74 17.84
N GLU A 79 -2.53 -2.76 17.53
CA GLU A 79 -3.92 -2.74 18.00
C GLU A 79 -4.76 -3.84 17.32
N LEU A 80 -4.56 -4.04 16.02
CA LEU A 80 -5.22 -5.11 15.28
C LEU A 80 -4.79 -6.51 15.76
N ASP A 81 -3.49 -6.71 15.94
CA ASP A 81 -2.95 -7.98 16.43
C ASP A 81 -3.50 -8.34 17.82
N ALA A 82 -3.69 -7.35 18.70
CA ALA A 82 -4.29 -7.53 20.00
C ALA A 82 -5.79 -7.89 19.91
N ALA A 83 -6.50 -7.30 18.94
CA ALA A 83 -7.94 -7.54 18.75
C ALA A 83 -8.24 -8.87 18.03
N TYR A 84 -7.34 -9.30 17.15
CA TYR A 84 -7.50 -10.50 16.32
C TYR A 84 -6.29 -11.43 16.43
N PRO A 85 -6.05 -12.05 17.60
CA PRO A 85 -4.88 -12.90 17.81
C PRO A 85 -4.98 -14.22 17.02
N LEU A 86 -3.92 -14.57 16.30
CA LEU A 86 -3.82 -15.79 15.50
C LEU A 86 -3.30 -16.98 16.37
N ASN A 87 -4.01 -17.31 17.42
CA ASN A 87 -3.55 -18.28 18.42
C ASN A 87 -3.98 -19.71 18.15
N ASP A 88 -4.97 -19.95 17.30
CA ASP A 88 -5.54 -21.25 17.01
C ASP A 88 -5.56 -21.52 15.50
N GLU A 89 -4.94 -22.61 15.08
CA GLU A 89 -4.88 -23.00 13.66
C GLU A 89 -6.28 -23.23 13.07
N ALA A 90 -7.24 -23.74 13.85
CA ALA A 90 -8.58 -24.01 13.38
C ALA A 90 -9.38 -22.73 13.02
N THR A 91 -9.06 -21.63 13.68
CA THR A 91 -9.75 -20.34 13.49
C THR A 91 -8.92 -19.31 12.69
N LYS A 92 -7.69 -19.64 12.37
CA LYS A 92 -6.75 -18.71 11.70
C LYS A 92 -7.33 -18.04 10.46
N LEU A 93 -8.00 -18.80 9.62
CA LEU A 93 -8.55 -18.25 8.37
C LEU A 93 -9.65 -17.23 8.65
N ASP A 94 -10.59 -17.55 9.54
CA ASP A 94 -11.68 -16.63 9.87
C ASP A 94 -11.16 -15.38 10.59
N VAL A 95 -10.20 -15.55 11.49
CA VAL A 95 -9.55 -14.42 12.18
C VAL A 95 -8.80 -13.54 11.16
N ALA A 96 -8.09 -14.14 10.22
CA ALA A 96 -7.38 -13.40 9.17
C ALA A 96 -8.33 -12.59 8.29
N ARG A 97 -9.51 -13.14 7.97
CA ARG A 97 -10.56 -12.43 7.22
C ARG A 97 -11.14 -11.25 8.00
N GLN A 98 -11.41 -11.43 9.28
CA GLN A 98 -11.87 -10.36 10.17
C GLN A 98 -10.79 -9.28 10.33
N TYR A 99 -9.54 -9.68 10.47
CA TYR A 99 -8.38 -8.80 10.53
C TYR A 99 -8.30 -7.91 9.26
N PHE A 100 -8.43 -8.51 8.09
CA PHE A 100 -8.42 -7.77 6.83
C PHE A 100 -9.55 -6.75 6.76
N HIS A 101 -10.77 -7.11 7.13
CA HIS A 101 -11.90 -6.18 7.13
C HIS A 101 -11.68 -5.02 8.11
N ALA A 102 -11.13 -5.28 9.27
CA ALA A 102 -10.80 -4.26 10.26
C ALA A 102 -9.68 -3.34 9.75
N LEU A 103 -8.66 -3.89 9.10
CA LEU A 103 -7.59 -3.11 8.46
C LEU A 103 -8.15 -2.21 7.37
N ALA A 104 -8.99 -2.74 6.49
CA ALA A 104 -9.60 -1.99 5.39
C ALA A 104 -10.52 -0.88 5.92
N ALA A 105 -11.34 -1.17 6.94
CA ALA A 105 -12.24 -0.19 7.55
C ALA A 105 -11.50 0.99 8.20
N SER A 106 -10.29 0.79 8.68
CA SER A 106 -9.46 1.82 9.31
C SER A 106 -8.49 2.53 8.35
N THR A 107 -8.41 2.07 7.13
CA THR A 107 -7.60 2.69 6.07
C THR A 107 -8.36 3.84 5.44
N THR A 108 -7.82 5.07 5.47
CA THR A 108 -8.54 6.28 5.07
C THR A 108 -8.05 6.92 3.79
N ASP A 109 -6.74 6.87 3.50
CA ASP A 109 -6.13 7.63 2.41
C ASP A 109 -5.96 6.82 1.12
N PHE A 110 -6.39 5.58 1.12
CA PHE A 110 -6.27 4.66 -0.01
C PHE A 110 -7.63 4.20 -0.50
N THR A 111 -7.78 4.15 -1.82
CA THR A 111 -8.93 3.53 -2.49
C THR A 111 -8.41 2.60 -3.59
N ALA A 112 -9.17 1.56 -3.91
CA ALA A 112 -8.78 0.60 -4.94
C ALA A 112 -9.91 0.38 -5.94
N VAL A 113 -9.53 0.21 -7.20
CA VAL A 113 -10.43 -0.16 -8.31
C VAL A 113 -9.80 -1.32 -9.06
N CYS A 114 -10.55 -2.40 -9.20
CA CYS A 114 -10.13 -3.58 -9.93
C CYS A 114 -11.06 -3.83 -11.10
N ASP A 115 -10.52 -3.84 -12.32
CA ASP A 115 -11.30 -4.04 -13.57
C ASP A 115 -12.55 -3.15 -13.64
N GLY A 116 -12.43 -1.89 -13.21
CA GLY A 116 -13.51 -0.90 -13.24
C GLY A 116 -14.48 -0.93 -12.06
N ALA A 117 -14.33 -1.83 -11.09
CA ALA A 117 -15.16 -1.92 -9.88
C ALA A 117 -14.34 -1.59 -8.62
N GLU A 118 -14.98 -0.99 -7.62
CA GLU A 118 -14.36 -0.75 -6.33
C GLU A 118 -13.91 -2.07 -5.69
N ALA A 119 -12.72 -2.05 -5.10
CA ALA A 119 -12.16 -3.14 -4.32
C ALA A 119 -11.80 -2.67 -2.92
N GLU A 120 -11.95 -3.55 -1.95
CA GLU A 120 -11.56 -3.29 -0.56
C GLU A 120 -10.03 -3.26 -0.46
N VAL A 121 -9.48 -2.28 0.24
CA VAL A 121 -8.04 -2.12 0.44
C VAL A 121 -7.72 -1.79 1.89
N GLY A 122 -6.76 -2.50 2.45
CA GLY A 122 -6.17 -2.22 3.74
C GLY A 122 -4.71 -1.79 3.60
N ALA A 123 -4.27 -0.83 4.40
CA ALA A 123 -2.89 -0.33 4.38
C ALA A 123 -2.26 -0.33 5.77
N TYR A 124 -1.00 -0.68 5.83
CA TYR A 124 -0.17 -0.49 7.01
C TYR A 124 1.25 -0.12 6.64
N ILE A 125 1.98 0.45 7.59
CA ILE A 125 3.37 0.88 7.40
C ILE A 125 4.28 0.24 8.43
N GLN A 126 5.47 -0.16 7.99
CA GLN A 126 6.57 -0.58 8.83
C GLN A 126 7.77 0.33 8.59
N LEU A 127 8.25 0.96 9.65
CA LEU A 127 9.44 1.81 9.59
C LEU A 127 10.70 0.96 9.70
N TYR A 128 11.70 1.31 8.91
CA TYR A 128 13.01 0.69 8.97
C TYR A 128 13.95 1.50 9.88
N ASP A 129 14.51 0.84 10.88
CA ASP A 129 15.60 1.35 11.71
C ASP A 129 16.92 0.74 11.24
N ALA A 130 17.74 1.55 10.59
CA ALA A 130 19.02 1.10 10.04
C ALA A 130 20.04 0.75 11.14
N ALA A 131 19.99 1.39 12.29
CA ALA A 131 20.90 1.12 13.41
C ALA A 131 20.58 -0.21 14.09
N ALA A 132 19.30 -0.52 14.27
CA ALA A 132 18.82 -1.77 14.86
C ALA A 132 18.69 -2.89 13.81
N GLN A 133 18.76 -2.59 12.52
CA GLN A 133 18.48 -3.49 11.40
C GLN A 133 17.14 -4.22 11.55
N SER A 134 16.12 -3.48 11.98
CA SER A 134 14.80 -4.02 12.27
C SER A 134 13.69 -3.12 11.77
N PHE A 135 12.48 -3.67 11.70
CA PHE A 135 11.25 -2.94 11.38
C PHE A 135 10.42 -2.74 12.64
N SER A 136 9.75 -1.60 12.72
CA SER A 136 8.75 -1.30 13.73
C SER A 136 7.44 -0.86 13.06
N GLU A 137 6.31 -1.22 13.67
CA GLU A 137 5.00 -0.81 13.20
C GLU A 137 4.73 0.66 13.52
N SER A 138 4.07 1.35 12.60
CA SER A 138 3.72 2.76 12.76
C SER A 138 2.48 3.11 11.95
N THR A 139 1.87 4.24 12.29
CA THR A 139 0.82 4.89 11.49
C THR A 139 1.34 6.10 10.74
N ASN A 140 2.55 6.52 11.03
CA ASN A 140 3.14 7.75 10.50
C ASN A 140 4.54 7.50 9.96
N LEU A 141 4.91 8.32 9.00
CA LEU A 141 6.25 8.37 8.45
C LEU A 141 6.93 9.65 9.00
N PRO A 142 7.86 9.53 9.97
CA PRO A 142 8.49 10.69 10.59
C PRO A 142 9.43 11.40 9.61
N PRO A 143 9.86 12.65 9.92
CA PRO A 143 10.82 13.37 9.09
C PRO A 143 12.07 12.53 8.84
N GLN A 144 12.51 12.44 7.59
CA GLN A 144 13.64 11.61 7.13
C GLN A 144 13.46 10.10 7.36
N GLY A 145 12.29 9.68 7.83
CA GLY A 145 11.97 8.26 8.05
C GLY A 145 11.76 7.51 6.74
N ALA A 146 12.13 6.24 6.73
CA ALA A 146 11.94 5.34 5.60
C ALA A 146 11.28 4.02 6.06
N GLY A 147 10.58 3.36 5.17
CA GLY A 147 9.93 2.10 5.47
C GLY A 147 9.18 1.53 4.28
N TYR A 148 8.29 0.59 4.59
CA TYR A 148 7.39 -0.05 3.62
C TYR A 148 5.95 0.31 3.92
N ILE A 149 5.21 0.69 2.87
CA ILE A 149 3.76 0.69 2.88
C ILE A 149 3.32 -0.62 2.23
N GLN A 150 2.57 -1.43 2.96
CA GLN A 150 1.97 -2.63 2.40
C GLN A 150 0.47 -2.40 2.22
N LEU A 151 0.01 -2.66 1.00
CA LEU A 151 -1.39 -2.58 0.63
C LEU A 151 -1.91 -3.99 0.40
N ILE A 152 -3.09 -4.29 0.92
CA ILE A 152 -3.75 -5.57 0.69
C ILE A 152 -5.10 -5.28 0.06
N CYS A 153 -5.32 -5.79 -1.14
CA CYS A 153 -6.56 -5.60 -1.89
C CYS A 153 -7.30 -6.94 -2.02
N CYS A 154 -8.61 -6.92 -1.84
CA CYS A 154 -9.48 -8.06 -2.13
C CYS A 154 -10.01 -7.90 -3.56
N VAL A 155 -9.62 -8.79 -4.45
CA VAL A 155 -9.92 -8.71 -5.88
C VAL A 155 -10.51 -10.01 -6.40
N PRO A 156 -11.35 -9.97 -7.48
CA PRO A 156 -11.82 -11.18 -8.11
C PRO A 156 -10.67 -12.03 -8.67
N THR A 157 -10.76 -13.34 -8.55
CA THR A 157 -9.83 -14.25 -9.25
C THR A 157 -9.89 -14.01 -10.75
N GLY A 158 -8.75 -14.01 -11.42
CA GLY A 158 -8.66 -13.70 -12.84
C GLY A 158 -8.69 -12.21 -13.17
N TRP A 159 -8.49 -11.35 -12.17
CA TRP A 159 -8.38 -9.91 -12.39
C TRP A 159 -7.27 -9.55 -13.40
N GLN A 160 -7.43 -8.43 -14.08
CA GLN A 160 -6.49 -7.97 -15.10
C GLN A 160 -5.78 -6.67 -14.69
N LYS A 161 -6.53 -5.70 -14.17
CA LYS A 161 -6.01 -4.38 -13.80
C LYS A 161 -6.46 -3.98 -12.41
N LEU A 162 -5.51 -3.49 -11.62
CA LEU A 162 -5.74 -2.98 -10.28
C LEU A 162 -5.09 -1.61 -10.15
N SER A 163 -5.85 -0.63 -9.70
CA SER A 163 -5.36 0.72 -9.37
C SER A 163 -5.59 0.99 -7.91
N VAL A 164 -4.55 1.38 -7.18
CA VAL A 164 -4.66 1.85 -5.80
C VAL A 164 -4.27 3.31 -5.77
N THR A 165 -5.20 4.17 -5.37
CA THR A 165 -5.00 5.61 -5.32
C THR A 165 -4.75 6.05 -3.89
N PHE A 166 -3.62 6.72 -3.69
CA PHE A 166 -3.23 7.35 -2.44
C PHE A 166 -3.53 8.85 -2.52
N THR A 167 -4.43 9.31 -1.67
CA THR A 167 -4.86 10.72 -1.58
C THR A 167 -4.59 11.22 -0.16
N PRO A 168 -3.33 11.57 0.16
CA PRO A 168 -2.95 11.93 1.52
C PRO A 168 -3.49 13.29 1.95
N THR A 169 -3.70 13.46 3.24
CA THR A 169 -4.17 14.71 3.83
C THR A 169 -3.11 15.83 3.80
N PHE A 170 -1.84 15.47 3.69
CA PHE A 170 -0.74 16.46 3.64
C PHE A 170 -0.49 17.04 2.24
N VAL A 171 -1.22 16.60 1.23
CA VAL A 171 -1.17 17.15 -0.14
C VAL A 171 -2.58 17.44 -0.62
N ALA A 172 -2.89 18.72 -0.84
CA ALA A 172 -4.22 19.10 -1.28
C ALA A 172 -4.45 18.77 -2.77
N ASN A 173 -5.59 18.11 -3.07
CA ASN A 173 -6.11 17.89 -4.42
C ASN A 173 -5.17 17.13 -5.37
N LYS A 174 -4.28 16.31 -4.85
CA LYS A 174 -3.33 15.50 -5.65
C LYS A 174 -3.26 14.07 -5.12
N SER A 175 -2.89 13.15 -5.98
CA SER A 175 -2.82 11.73 -5.64
C SER A 175 -1.63 11.03 -6.32
N LEU A 176 -1.19 9.94 -5.69
CA LEU A 176 -0.39 8.91 -6.32
C LEU A 176 -1.29 7.74 -6.67
N THR A 177 -1.26 7.27 -7.90
CA THR A 177 -1.98 6.07 -8.32
C THR A 177 -1.00 4.97 -8.65
N PHE A 178 -1.05 3.87 -7.90
CA PHE A 178 -0.28 2.67 -8.18
C PHE A 178 -1.07 1.81 -9.16
N SER A 179 -0.57 1.70 -10.39
CA SER A 179 -1.23 0.96 -11.47
C SER A 179 -0.56 -0.38 -11.70
N LEU A 180 -1.34 -1.43 -11.59
CA LEU A 180 -0.89 -2.81 -11.57
C LEU A 180 -1.65 -3.62 -12.60
N SER A 181 -1.01 -4.63 -13.15
CA SER A 181 -1.63 -5.65 -13.98
C SER A 181 -1.34 -7.02 -13.39
N SER A 182 -2.18 -8.00 -13.68
CA SER A 182 -1.96 -9.38 -13.21
C SER A 182 -0.65 -9.99 -13.73
N SER A 183 -0.11 -9.45 -14.83
CA SER A 183 1.22 -9.83 -15.34
C SER A 183 2.38 -9.35 -14.45
N ASP A 184 2.14 -8.40 -13.55
CA ASP A 184 3.13 -7.88 -12.59
C ASP A 184 3.29 -8.79 -11.37
N LEU A 185 2.41 -9.78 -11.19
CA LEU A 185 2.48 -10.71 -10.06
C LEU A 185 3.84 -11.41 -10.03
N THR A 186 4.53 -11.27 -8.89
CA THR A 186 5.75 -12.00 -8.63
C THR A 186 5.38 -13.45 -8.31
N GLN A 187 5.97 -14.39 -9.03
CA GLN A 187 5.81 -15.80 -8.69
C GLN A 187 6.58 -16.09 -7.41
N ALA A 188 5.88 -16.61 -6.44
CA ALA A 188 6.50 -17.08 -5.21
C ALA A 188 7.39 -18.30 -5.45
#